data_653c72c09520cc96fa53a0fab14f425c
#
_entry.id   653c72c09520cc96fa53a0fab14f425c
#
_cell.length_a   1.000
_cell.length_b   1.000
_cell.length_c   1.000
_cell.angle_alpha   90.00
_cell.angle_beta   90.00
_cell.angle_gamma   90.00
#
_symmetry.space_group_name_H-M   'P 1'
#
loop_
_entity.id
_entity.type
_entity.pdbx_description
1 polymer ?
#
loop_
_entity_poly.entity_id
_entity_poly.type
_entity_poly.pdbx_seq_one_letter_code
_entity_poly.pdbx_strand_id
1 'polypeptide(L)'
;SDLLNKKIEDWENFAGQNITIKMMKSSKTVKKLLENLSERQSSDYYKYLMISEEKPDFQKERISIIADTLKEHPEYILYVLSQDEYENVKKWLKYPMEEKIEILDNQYIFTRAFMLGLVDYEIKGEVAEIYLASDIEDYIGVLDKKTENKIYRQLDKLDDRVGKLIQIYCVIELDELYEIYKKLYQKKQVKEEFFRYIYWHARF
;
A
#
# COMPACT_ATOMS: atom_id res chain seq x y z
N SER A 1 14.59 -3.28 -8.30
CA SER A 1 13.52 -3.89 -9.11
C SER A 1 13.50 -5.40 -8.94
N ASP A 2 14.66 -6.04 -8.91
CA ASP A 2 14.72 -7.51 -8.91
C ASP A 2 14.16 -8.15 -7.63
N LEU A 3 14.40 -7.55 -6.46
CA LEU A 3 13.90 -8.10 -5.19
C LEU A 3 12.38 -8.08 -5.10
N LEU A 4 11.73 -6.98 -5.48
CA LEU A 4 10.28 -6.87 -5.45
C LEU A 4 9.63 -7.81 -6.47
N ASN A 5 10.15 -7.85 -7.71
CA ASN A 5 9.65 -8.76 -8.73
C ASN A 5 9.78 -10.22 -8.30
N LYS A 6 10.93 -10.59 -7.73
CA LYS A 6 11.13 -11.94 -7.18
C LYS A 6 10.11 -12.24 -6.07
N LYS A 7 9.84 -11.28 -5.18
CA LYS A 7 8.86 -11.43 -4.11
C LYS A 7 7.44 -11.62 -4.66
N ILE A 8 7.07 -10.92 -5.74
CA ILE A 8 5.78 -11.10 -6.43
C ILE A 8 5.72 -12.51 -7.03
N GLU A 9 6.72 -12.92 -7.79
CA GLU A 9 6.81 -14.26 -8.40
C GLU A 9 6.73 -15.38 -7.35
N ASP A 10 7.37 -15.20 -6.19
CA ASP A 10 7.30 -16.16 -5.08
C ASP A 10 5.86 -16.41 -4.62
N TRP A 11 5.01 -15.35 -4.56
CA TRP A 11 3.59 -15.50 -4.19
C TRP A 11 2.72 -16.03 -5.32
N GLU A 12 2.97 -15.65 -6.56
CA GLU A 12 2.24 -16.16 -7.73
C GLU A 12 2.39 -17.68 -7.87
N ASN A 13 3.55 -18.23 -7.49
CA ASN A 13 3.79 -19.68 -7.51
C ASN A 13 2.93 -20.46 -6.49
N PHE A 14 2.32 -19.79 -5.50
CA PHE A 14 1.45 -20.41 -4.50
C PHE A 14 -0.05 -20.24 -4.78
N ALA A 15 -0.43 -19.57 -5.85
CA ALA A 15 -1.83 -19.41 -6.23
C ALA A 15 -2.56 -20.76 -6.28
N GLY A 16 -3.69 -20.88 -5.60
CA GLY A 16 -4.45 -22.13 -5.48
C GLY A 16 -3.85 -23.18 -4.54
N GLN A 17 -2.80 -22.84 -3.79
CA GLN A 17 -2.16 -23.76 -2.84
C GLN A 17 -2.39 -23.33 -1.40
N ASN A 18 -2.31 -24.31 -0.48
CA ASN A 18 -2.30 -24.05 0.95
C ASN A 18 -0.86 -23.81 1.42
N ILE A 19 -0.64 -22.71 2.13
CA ILE A 19 0.65 -22.38 2.73
C ILE A 19 0.48 -22.11 4.22
N THR A 20 1.48 -22.49 5.02
CA THR A 20 1.52 -22.16 6.44
C THR A 20 2.20 -20.81 6.60
N ILE A 21 1.51 -19.86 7.22
CA ILE A 21 2.05 -18.54 7.55
C ILE A 21 2.48 -18.53 9.00
N LYS A 22 3.74 -18.13 9.23
CA LYS A 22 4.30 -17.89 10.58
C LYS A 22 4.60 -16.40 10.72
N MET A 23 3.97 -15.77 11.70
CA MET A 23 4.14 -14.35 12.00
C MET A 23 5.13 -14.17 13.13
N MET A 24 6.14 -13.31 12.89
CA MET A 24 7.21 -13.00 13.83
C MET A 24 7.47 -11.49 13.84
N LYS A 25 8.06 -10.99 14.93
CA LYS A 25 8.51 -9.59 14.98
C LYS A 25 9.91 -9.48 14.40
N SER A 26 10.11 -8.56 13.48
CA SER A 26 11.42 -8.19 12.95
C SER A 26 12.19 -7.34 13.96
N SER A 27 13.52 -7.37 13.88
CA SER A 27 14.37 -6.36 14.52
C SER A 27 14.48 -5.06 13.71
N LYS A 28 13.99 -5.06 12.46
CA LYS A 28 14.05 -3.91 11.55
C LYS A 28 12.81 -3.05 11.69
N THR A 29 12.99 -1.72 11.66
CA THR A 29 11.91 -0.73 11.59
C THR A 29 11.33 -0.63 10.18
N VAL A 30 10.17 -0.01 10.03
CA VAL A 30 9.57 0.33 8.73
C VAL A 30 10.57 1.07 7.85
N LYS A 31 11.23 2.10 8.37
CA LYS A 31 12.26 2.86 7.65
C LYS A 31 13.37 1.93 7.14
N LYS A 32 13.84 0.99 7.97
CA LYS A 32 14.91 0.05 7.59
C LYS A 32 14.44 -0.93 6.52
N LEU A 33 13.19 -1.34 6.54
CA LEU A 33 12.62 -2.20 5.49
C LEU A 33 12.43 -1.44 4.18
N LEU A 34 12.06 -0.16 4.21
CA LEU A 34 11.97 0.71 3.03
C LEU A 34 13.32 0.92 2.32
N GLU A 35 14.45 0.72 3.00
CA GLU A 35 15.77 0.75 2.36
C GLU A 35 15.97 -0.35 1.29
N ASN A 36 15.10 -1.35 1.26
CA ASN A 36 15.06 -2.37 0.20
C ASN A 36 14.52 -1.82 -1.13
N LEU A 37 13.86 -0.65 -1.14
CA LEU A 37 13.41 0.00 -2.35
C LEU A 37 14.61 0.40 -3.23
N SER A 38 14.46 0.23 -4.53
CA SER A 38 15.42 0.79 -5.48
C SER A 38 15.35 2.31 -5.52
N GLU A 39 16.34 2.94 -6.12
CA GLU A 39 16.38 4.39 -6.36
C GLU A 39 15.11 4.87 -7.09
N ARG A 40 14.70 4.15 -8.13
CA ARG A 40 13.50 4.43 -8.89
C ARG A 40 12.24 4.27 -8.04
N GLN A 41 12.10 3.16 -7.29
CA GLN A 41 10.93 2.92 -6.46
C GLN A 41 10.78 3.97 -5.36
N SER A 42 11.86 4.37 -4.69
CA SER A 42 11.81 5.44 -3.68
C SER A 42 11.40 6.78 -4.29
N SER A 43 11.85 7.07 -5.52
CA SER A 43 11.46 8.26 -6.27
C SER A 43 9.96 8.23 -6.63
N ASP A 44 9.48 7.09 -7.13
CA ASP A 44 8.09 6.91 -7.51
C ASP A 44 7.16 6.99 -6.29
N TYR A 45 7.53 6.37 -5.17
CA TYR A 45 6.75 6.43 -3.93
C TYR A 45 6.66 7.86 -3.39
N TYR A 46 7.77 8.58 -3.38
CA TYR A 46 7.78 9.98 -2.96
C TYR A 46 6.80 10.82 -3.78
N LYS A 47 6.81 10.64 -5.11
CA LYS A 47 5.90 11.30 -6.04
C LYS A 47 4.45 10.87 -5.83
N TYR A 48 4.19 9.56 -5.76
CA TYR A 48 2.83 9.02 -5.74
C TYR A 48 2.13 9.16 -4.38
N LEU A 49 2.88 9.32 -3.30
CA LEU A 49 2.32 9.72 -2.01
C LEU A 49 2.02 11.22 -1.94
N MET A 50 2.39 11.98 -2.96
CA MET A 50 2.17 13.43 -3.04
C MET A 50 2.74 14.18 -1.83
N ILE A 51 3.99 13.82 -1.44
CA ILE A 51 4.62 14.35 -0.22
C ILE A 51 5.02 15.80 -0.40
N SER A 52 5.69 16.12 -1.52
CA SER A 52 6.12 17.46 -1.87
C SER A 52 6.46 17.51 -3.37
N GLU A 53 6.44 18.72 -3.96
CA GLU A 53 6.93 18.96 -5.32
C GLU A 53 8.45 18.89 -5.38
N GLU A 54 9.14 19.32 -4.31
CA GLU A 54 10.59 19.22 -4.20
C GLU A 54 11.00 17.86 -3.65
N LYS A 55 11.61 17.06 -4.52
CA LYS A 55 12.09 15.73 -4.18
C LYS A 55 13.58 15.77 -3.84
N PRO A 56 13.99 15.24 -2.67
CA PRO A 56 15.40 15.12 -2.34
C PRO A 56 16.18 14.26 -3.35
N ASP A 57 17.41 14.63 -3.64
CA ASP A 57 18.28 13.91 -4.58
C ASP A 57 18.69 12.55 -4.01
N PHE A 58 18.93 12.47 -2.71
CA PHE A 58 19.44 11.25 -2.08
C PHE A 58 18.33 10.28 -1.67
N GLN A 59 18.46 9.02 -2.09
CA GLN A 59 17.53 7.95 -1.76
C GLN A 59 17.28 7.81 -0.24
N LYS A 60 18.35 7.88 0.55
CA LYS A 60 18.26 7.74 2.01
C LYS A 60 17.38 8.83 2.65
N GLU A 61 17.46 10.04 2.13
CA GLU A 61 16.63 11.16 2.59
C GLU A 61 15.18 10.96 2.18
N ARG A 62 14.91 10.57 0.92
CA ARG A 62 13.56 10.23 0.46
C ARG A 62 12.92 9.14 1.31
N ILE A 63 13.64 8.06 1.60
CA ILE A 63 13.16 6.96 2.44
C ILE A 63 12.82 7.46 3.85
N SER A 64 13.65 8.33 4.44
CA SER A 64 13.34 8.93 5.73
C SER A 64 12.03 9.70 5.69
N ILE A 65 11.88 10.57 4.71
CA ILE A 65 10.67 11.40 4.58
C ILE A 65 9.43 10.53 4.31
N ILE A 66 9.55 9.50 3.47
CA ILE A 66 8.45 8.55 3.23
C ILE A 66 8.02 7.87 4.54
N ALA A 67 8.96 7.35 5.32
CA ALA A 67 8.66 6.68 6.58
C ALA A 67 8.00 7.64 7.59
N ASP A 68 8.54 8.84 7.75
CA ASP A 68 8.00 9.87 8.64
C ASP A 68 6.60 10.30 8.19
N THR A 69 6.40 10.50 6.88
CA THR A 69 5.09 10.85 6.31
C THR A 69 4.05 9.77 6.54
N LEU A 70 4.38 8.49 6.35
CA LEU A 70 3.45 7.39 6.61
C LEU A 70 3.10 7.26 8.10
N LYS A 71 4.00 7.66 8.99
CA LYS A 71 3.75 7.68 10.44
C LYS A 71 2.86 8.86 10.86
N GLU A 72 3.10 10.04 10.28
CA GLU A 72 2.32 11.25 10.54
C GLU A 72 0.93 11.21 9.87
N HIS A 73 0.84 10.54 8.72
CA HIS A 73 -0.35 10.39 7.90
C HIS A 73 -0.68 8.91 7.63
N PRO A 74 -1.06 8.15 8.67
CA PRO A 74 -1.34 6.72 8.54
C PRO A 74 -2.51 6.44 7.60
N GLU A 75 -3.37 7.42 7.33
CA GLU A 75 -4.41 7.33 6.32
C GLU A 75 -3.89 7.06 4.91
N TYR A 76 -2.63 7.42 4.61
CA TYR A 76 -2.03 7.14 3.29
C TYR A 76 -1.83 5.64 3.06
N ILE A 77 -1.64 4.86 4.11
CA ILE A 77 -1.55 3.40 4.03
C ILE A 77 -2.86 2.81 3.48
N LEU A 78 -4.01 3.42 3.80
CA LEU A 78 -5.33 2.98 3.34
C LEU A 78 -5.54 3.17 1.83
N TYR A 79 -4.79 4.05 1.19
CA TYR A 79 -4.80 4.18 -0.28
C TYR A 79 -4.06 3.03 -0.95
N VAL A 80 -3.00 2.51 -0.32
CA VAL A 80 -2.17 1.43 -0.87
C VAL A 80 -2.79 0.07 -0.59
N LEU A 81 -3.20 -0.19 0.65
CA LEU A 81 -3.86 -1.43 1.06
C LEU A 81 -5.37 -1.32 0.83
N SER A 82 -5.99 -2.36 0.28
CA SER A 82 -7.45 -2.48 0.31
C SER A 82 -7.94 -2.63 1.75
N GLN A 83 -9.25 -2.48 1.98
CA GLN A 83 -9.82 -2.66 3.32
C GLN A 83 -9.50 -4.04 3.89
N ASP A 84 -9.65 -5.09 3.08
CA ASP A 84 -9.38 -6.47 3.51
C ASP A 84 -7.90 -6.69 3.81
N GLU A 85 -7.01 -6.15 2.97
CA GLU A 85 -5.56 -6.20 3.20
C GLU A 85 -5.18 -5.51 4.52
N TYR A 86 -5.73 -4.32 4.76
CA TYR A 86 -5.47 -3.56 5.99
C TYR A 86 -5.96 -4.28 7.25
N GLU A 87 -7.18 -4.83 7.22
CA GLU A 87 -7.73 -5.61 8.33
C GLU A 87 -6.91 -6.88 8.60
N ASN A 88 -6.43 -7.54 7.55
CA ASN A 88 -5.54 -8.69 7.70
C ASN A 88 -4.19 -8.28 8.34
N VAL A 89 -3.57 -7.18 7.89
CA VAL A 89 -2.34 -6.68 8.50
C VAL A 89 -2.57 -6.34 9.98
N LYS A 90 -3.70 -5.72 10.33
CA LYS A 90 -4.07 -5.48 11.74
C LYS A 90 -4.22 -6.77 12.55
N LYS A 91 -4.81 -7.82 11.96
CA LYS A 91 -4.90 -9.14 12.59
C LYS A 91 -3.50 -9.68 12.91
N TRP A 92 -2.52 -9.46 12.04
CA TRP A 92 -1.15 -9.95 12.20
C TRP A 92 -0.34 -9.23 13.30
N LEU A 93 -0.81 -8.11 13.81
CA LEU A 93 -0.18 -7.49 14.99
C LEU A 93 -0.21 -8.41 16.22
N LYS A 94 -1.06 -9.45 16.21
CA LYS A 94 -1.16 -10.48 17.28
C LYS A 94 -0.17 -11.61 17.04
N TYR A 95 1.12 -11.32 17.07
CA TYR A 95 2.19 -12.33 16.97
C TYR A 95 2.61 -12.85 18.37
N PRO A 96 3.27 -14.02 18.51
CA PRO A 96 3.50 -15.00 17.44
C PRO A 96 2.19 -15.65 16.99
N MET A 97 2.08 -15.89 15.69
CA MET A 97 0.91 -16.50 15.08
C MET A 97 1.35 -17.53 14.04
N GLU A 98 0.65 -18.64 13.96
CA GLU A 98 0.80 -19.61 12.88
C GLU A 98 -0.60 -19.93 12.35
N GLU A 99 -0.79 -19.83 11.05
CA GLU A 99 -2.07 -20.07 10.39
C GLU A 99 -1.83 -20.73 9.03
N LYS A 100 -2.63 -21.74 8.71
CA LYS A 100 -2.66 -22.32 7.37
C LYS A 100 -3.73 -21.61 6.56
N ILE A 101 -3.32 -21.01 5.45
CA ILE A 101 -4.22 -20.30 4.54
C ILE A 101 -4.12 -20.85 3.13
N GLU A 102 -5.20 -20.74 2.38
CA GLU A 102 -5.19 -20.93 0.94
C GLU A 102 -4.85 -19.61 0.27
N ILE A 103 -3.86 -19.63 -0.62
CA ILE A 103 -3.49 -18.48 -1.42
C ILE A 103 -4.41 -18.42 -2.62
N LEU A 104 -5.32 -17.45 -2.63
CA LEU A 104 -6.21 -17.20 -3.76
C LEU A 104 -5.47 -16.42 -4.85
N ASP A 105 -5.91 -16.60 -6.10
CA ASP A 105 -5.41 -15.79 -7.21
C ASP A 105 -5.58 -14.29 -6.90
N ASN A 106 -4.57 -13.50 -7.22
CA ASN A 106 -4.54 -12.04 -6.99
C ASN A 106 -4.49 -11.57 -5.52
N GLN A 107 -4.07 -12.40 -4.56
CA GLN A 107 -3.78 -11.95 -3.21
C GLN A 107 -2.45 -11.19 -3.15
N TYR A 108 -2.53 -9.85 -3.20
CA TYR A 108 -1.36 -8.96 -3.11
C TYR A 108 -1.05 -8.48 -1.69
N ILE A 109 -1.74 -8.98 -0.67
CA ILE A 109 -1.68 -8.52 0.73
C ILE A 109 -0.24 -8.36 1.22
N PHE A 110 0.55 -9.43 1.08
CA PHE A 110 1.93 -9.42 1.55
C PHE A 110 2.80 -8.50 0.71
N THR A 111 2.61 -8.49 -0.61
CA THR A 111 3.39 -7.68 -1.54
C THR A 111 3.21 -6.19 -1.26
N ARG A 112 2.00 -5.72 -1.03
CA ARG A 112 1.74 -4.31 -0.73
C ARG A 112 2.23 -3.91 0.66
N ALA A 113 2.00 -4.73 1.67
CA ALA A 113 2.56 -4.51 2.99
C ALA A 113 4.09 -4.52 2.97
N PHE A 114 4.72 -5.39 2.17
CA PHE A 114 6.16 -5.38 1.92
C PHE A 114 6.61 -4.09 1.24
N MET A 115 5.92 -3.65 0.19
CA MET A 115 6.22 -2.38 -0.50
C MET A 115 6.21 -1.18 0.43
N LEU A 116 5.31 -1.17 1.43
CA LEU A 116 5.23 -0.11 2.45
C LEU A 116 6.26 -0.27 3.58
N GLY A 117 7.09 -1.31 3.56
CA GLY A 117 8.04 -1.59 4.65
C GLY A 117 7.38 -2.04 5.95
N LEU A 118 6.10 -2.43 5.92
CA LEU A 118 5.38 -2.90 7.10
C LEU A 118 5.79 -4.32 7.48
N VAL A 119 6.13 -5.13 6.49
CA VAL A 119 6.56 -6.51 6.65
C VAL A 119 7.76 -6.83 5.76
N ASP A 120 8.54 -7.82 6.17
CA ASP A 120 9.42 -8.60 5.30
C ASP A 120 8.97 -10.05 5.32
N TYR A 121 9.39 -10.88 4.39
CA TYR A 121 9.05 -12.29 4.39
C TYR A 121 10.04 -13.16 3.66
N GLU A 122 10.10 -14.43 4.06
CA GLU A 122 10.83 -15.50 3.41
C GLU A 122 9.92 -16.70 3.18
N ILE A 123 10.01 -17.31 2.01
CA ILE A 123 9.27 -18.53 1.69
C ILE A 123 10.23 -19.72 1.72
N LYS A 124 9.87 -20.74 2.50
CA LYS A 124 10.63 -21.98 2.68
C LYS A 124 9.71 -23.18 2.48
N GLY A 125 9.66 -23.69 1.23
CA GLY A 125 8.71 -24.73 0.86
C GLY A 125 7.28 -24.25 0.99
N GLU A 126 6.45 -24.92 1.79
CA GLU A 126 5.06 -24.55 2.05
C GLU A 126 4.89 -23.62 3.26
N VAL A 127 5.97 -23.01 3.76
CA VAL A 127 5.93 -22.09 4.90
C VAL A 127 6.39 -20.71 4.46
N ALA A 128 5.56 -19.70 4.73
CA ALA A 128 5.92 -18.30 4.62
C ALA A 128 6.17 -17.72 6.03
N GLU A 129 7.40 -17.31 6.28
CA GLU A 129 7.78 -16.61 7.50
C GLU A 129 7.63 -15.11 7.27
N ILE A 130 6.67 -14.48 7.95
CA ILE A 130 6.38 -13.05 7.85
C ILE A 130 6.97 -12.33 9.05
N TYR A 131 7.80 -11.33 8.79
CA TYR A 131 8.50 -10.54 9.79
C TYR A 131 7.89 -9.14 9.85
N LEU A 132 7.09 -8.85 10.88
CA LEU A 132 6.49 -7.54 11.11
C LEU A 132 7.56 -6.53 11.52
N ALA A 133 7.56 -5.33 10.93
CA ALA A 133 8.45 -4.26 11.34
C ALA A 133 8.35 -4.00 12.84
N SER A 134 9.47 -3.70 13.49
CA SER A 134 9.54 -3.56 14.97
C SER A 134 8.66 -2.41 15.50
N ASP A 135 8.40 -1.41 14.68
CA ASP A 135 7.60 -0.21 14.96
C ASP A 135 6.29 -0.16 14.17
N ILE A 136 5.85 -1.30 13.61
CA ILE A 136 4.64 -1.36 12.76
C ILE A 136 3.39 -0.80 13.45
N GLU A 137 3.28 -0.94 14.77
CA GLU A 137 2.15 -0.45 15.56
C GLU A 137 2.00 1.07 15.48
N ASP A 138 3.11 1.80 15.26
CA ASP A 138 3.10 3.25 15.07
C ASP A 138 2.45 3.70 13.74
N TYR A 139 2.27 2.75 12.82
CA TYR A 139 1.72 2.97 11.47
C TYR A 139 0.32 2.35 11.29
N ILE A 140 0.10 1.17 11.89
CA ILE A 140 -1.13 0.40 11.74
C ILE A 140 -1.91 0.41 13.06
N GLY A 141 -3.21 0.67 12.96
CA GLY A 141 -4.09 0.65 14.14
C GLY A 141 -4.11 1.96 14.94
N VAL A 142 -3.41 3.00 14.48
CA VAL A 142 -3.45 4.34 15.08
C VAL A 142 -4.70 5.14 14.67
N LEU A 143 -5.34 4.75 13.57
CA LEU A 143 -6.62 5.33 13.13
C LEU A 143 -7.79 4.67 13.86
N ASP A 144 -8.77 5.49 14.25
CA ASP A 144 -10.03 4.96 14.75
C ASP A 144 -10.88 4.37 13.62
N LYS A 145 -11.75 3.42 13.97
CA LYS A 145 -12.59 2.70 13.00
C LYS A 145 -13.54 3.60 12.23
N LYS A 146 -13.96 4.73 12.81
CA LYS A 146 -14.82 5.69 12.12
C LYS A 146 -14.07 6.40 11.01
N THR A 147 -12.83 6.80 11.26
CA THR A 147 -11.93 7.42 10.28
C THR A 147 -11.57 6.43 9.17
N GLU A 148 -11.20 5.18 9.51
CA GLU A 148 -10.97 4.11 8.54
C GLU A 148 -12.16 3.94 7.60
N ASN A 149 -13.35 3.72 8.14
CA ASN A 149 -14.57 3.53 7.36
C ASN A 149 -14.93 4.74 6.51
N LYS A 150 -14.66 5.96 6.99
CA LYS A 150 -14.88 7.19 6.22
C LYS A 150 -13.99 7.23 4.98
N ILE A 151 -12.71 6.89 5.15
CA ILE A 151 -11.72 6.91 4.06
C ILE A 151 -12.09 5.84 3.02
N TYR A 152 -12.32 4.58 3.42
CA TYR A 152 -12.69 3.54 2.48
C TYR A 152 -13.97 3.85 1.71
N ARG A 153 -15.00 4.40 2.36
CA ARG A 153 -16.21 4.88 1.65
C ARG A 153 -15.93 6.02 0.66
N GLN A 154 -14.92 6.84 0.93
CA GLN A 154 -14.51 7.87 -0.03
C GLN A 154 -13.80 7.24 -1.23
N LEU A 155 -12.93 6.26 -1.00
CA LEU A 155 -12.23 5.53 -2.05
C LEU A 155 -13.21 4.75 -2.94
N ASP A 156 -14.17 4.03 -2.36
CA ASP A 156 -15.23 3.34 -3.11
C ASP A 156 -16.03 4.29 -4.01
N LYS A 157 -16.34 5.49 -3.51
CA LYS A 157 -17.03 6.50 -4.31
C LYS A 157 -16.17 7.08 -5.43
N LEU A 158 -14.85 7.18 -5.22
CA LEU A 158 -13.92 7.56 -6.26
C LEU A 158 -13.84 6.47 -7.33
N ASP A 159 -13.75 5.20 -6.94
CA ASP A 159 -13.75 4.06 -7.87
C ASP A 159 -14.98 4.06 -8.78
N ASP A 160 -16.19 4.18 -8.21
CA ASP A 160 -17.43 4.21 -9.00
C ASP A 160 -17.46 5.38 -9.99
N ARG A 161 -17.02 6.57 -9.57
CA ARG A 161 -17.10 7.78 -10.40
C ARG A 161 -16.01 7.88 -11.44
N VAL A 162 -14.78 7.61 -11.03
CA VAL A 162 -13.62 7.68 -11.93
C VAL A 162 -13.67 6.53 -12.95
N GLY A 163 -14.08 5.33 -12.52
CA GLY A 163 -14.28 4.21 -13.43
C GLY A 163 -15.28 4.53 -14.55
N LYS A 164 -16.38 5.21 -14.24
CA LYS A 164 -17.35 5.68 -15.25
C LYS A 164 -16.74 6.69 -16.22
N LEU A 165 -15.91 7.61 -15.73
CA LEU A 165 -15.24 8.59 -16.58
C LEU A 165 -14.24 7.91 -17.53
N ILE A 166 -13.44 6.99 -17.03
CA ILE A 166 -12.45 6.25 -17.84
C ILE A 166 -13.15 5.41 -18.92
N GLN A 167 -14.29 4.79 -18.62
CA GLN A 167 -15.09 4.08 -19.62
C GLN A 167 -15.58 4.98 -20.76
N ILE A 168 -15.83 6.26 -20.48
CA ILE A 168 -16.29 7.23 -21.49
C ILE A 168 -15.12 7.77 -22.32
N TYR A 169 -14.02 8.11 -21.67
CA TYR A 169 -12.92 8.83 -22.31
C TYR A 169 -11.81 7.90 -22.84
N CYS A 170 -11.74 6.65 -22.40
CA CYS A 170 -10.77 5.61 -22.76
C CYS A 170 -9.30 5.97 -22.48
N VAL A 171 -8.85 7.14 -22.96
CA VAL A 171 -7.52 7.72 -22.69
C VAL A 171 -7.73 9.19 -22.34
N ILE A 172 -7.18 9.60 -21.20
CA ILE A 172 -7.32 10.97 -20.69
C ILE A 172 -6.08 11.31 -19.84
N GLU A 173 -5.61 12.55 -19.95
CA GLU A 173 -4.56 13.08 -19.08
C GLU A 173 -5.08 13.24 -17.64
N LEU A 174 -4.22 12.99 -16.65
CA LEU A 174 -4.61 12.92 -15.25
C LEU A 174 -5.16 14.26 -14.72
N ASP A 175 -4.56 15.37 -15.12
CA ASP A 175 -5.04 16.72 -14.77
C ASP A 175 -6.42 17.00 -15.38
N GLU A 176 -6.64 16.59 -16.61
CA GLU A 176 -7.93 16.75 -17.30
C GLU A 176 -9.00 15.89 -16.63
N LEU A 177 -8.69 14.65 -16.28
CA LEU A 177 -9.58 13.75 -15.53
C LEU A 177 -10.01 14.39 -14.21
N TYR A 178 -9.06 14.97 -13.46
CA TYR A 178 -9.35 15.67 -12.21
C TYR A 178 -10.29 16.88 -12.41
N GLU A 179 -10.06 17.71 -13.41
CA GLU A 179 -10.92 18.87 -13.71
C GLU A 179 -12.33 18.45 -14.15
N ILE A 180 -12.47 17.39 -14.95
CA ILE A 180 -13.76 16.81 -15.32
C ILE A 180 -14.47 16.25 -14.08
N TYR A 181 -13.76 15.51 -13.24
CA TYR A 181 -14.29 14.97 -11.99
C TYR A 181 -14.85 16.07 -11.08
N LYS A 182 -14.10 17.15 -10.86
CA LYS A 182 -14.53 18.31 -10.08
C LYS A 182 -15.81 18.95 -10.64
N LYS A 183 -15.82 19.16 -11.95
CA LYS A 183 -16.91 19.81 -12.66
C LYS A 183 -18.22 19.04 -12.55
N LEU A 184 -18.16 17.71 -12.74
CA LEU A 184 -19.33 16.84 -12.75
C LEU A 184 -19.89 16.58 -11.34
N TYR A 185 -19.01 16.39 -10.37
CA TYR A 185 -19.43 16.00 -9.03
C TYR A 185 -19.42 17.16 -8.01
N GLN A 186 -19.08 18.39 -8.44
CA GLN A 186 -19.10 19.63 -7.66
C GLN A 186 -18.45 19.49 -6.28
N LYS A 187 -17.38 18.67 -6.18
CA LYS A 187 -16.74 18.38 -4.91
C LYS A 187 -15.48 19.19 -4.70
N LYS A 188 -15.32 19.64 -3.45
CA LYS A 188 -14.04 20.13 -2.93
C LYS A 188 -13.09 18.94 -2.72
N GLN A 189 -12.73 18.26 -3.81
CA GLN A 189 -11.72 17.22 -3.76
C GLN A 189 -10.35 17.86 -3.84
N VAL A 190 -9.48 17.53 -2.91
CA VAL A 190 -8.10 17.99 -2.95
C VAL A 190 -7.36 17.23 -4.06
N LYS A 191 -6.57 17.95 -4.86
CA LYS A 191 -5.88 17.38 -6.03
C LYS A 191 -4.93 16.27 -5.64
N GLU A 192 -4.19 16.47 -4.57
CA GLU A 192 -3.22 15.52 -4.02
C GLU A 192 -3.89 14.21 -3.57
N GLU A 193 -5.05 14.30 -2.92
CA GLU A 193 -5.83 13.11 -2.53
C GLU A 193 -6.35 12.34 -3.74
N PHE A 194 -6.84 13.05 -4.76
CA PHE A 194 -7.30 12.44 -6.00
C PHE A 194 -6.16 11.72 -6.74
N PHE A 195 -4.99 12.35 -6.83
CA PHE A 195 -3.82 11.77 -7.49
C PHE A 195 -3.27 10.58 -6.70
N ARG A 196 -3.20 10.66 -5.38
CA ARG A 196 -2.83 9.53 -4.52
C ARG A 196 -3.76 8.35 -4.72
N TYR A 197 -5.08 8.61 -4.81
CA TYR A 197 -6.07 7.60 -5.14
C TYR A 197 -5.76 6.93 -6.48
N ILE A 198 -5.54 7.70 -7.55
CA ILE A 198 -5.25 7.15 -8.88
C ILE A 198 -3.99 6.29 -8.88
N TYR A 199 -2.92 6.75 -8.24
CA TYR A 199 -1.64 6.04 -8.25
C TYR A 199 -1.64 4.74 -7.42
N TRP A 200 -2.39 4.70 -6.34
CA TRP A 200 -2.29 3.61 -5.39
C TRP A 200 -3.52 2.72 -5.30
N HIS A 201 -4.70 3.29 -5.41
CA HIS A 201 -5.95 2.58 -5.12
C HIS A 201 -6.71 2.17 -6.37
N ALA A 202 -6.76 3.04 -7.39
CA ALA A 202 -7.55 2.78 -8.59
C ALA A 202 -7.13 1.48 -9.30
N ARG A 203 -8.12 0.67 -9.62
CA ARG A 203 -7.95 -0.66 -10.24
C ARG A 203 -8.84 -0.70 -11.48
N PHE A 204 -8.32 -0.17 -12.58
CA PHE A 204 -9.02 -0.14 -13.86
C PHE A 204 -8.44 -1.14 -14.83
#